data_80b461c9040386ff7771cb04dba37558
#
_entry.id   80b461c9040386ff7771cb04dba37558
#
_cell.length_a   1.000
_cell.length_b   1.000
_cell.length_c   1.000
_cell.angle_alpha   90.00
_cell.angle_beta   90.00
_cell.angle_gamma   90.00
#
_symmetry.space_group_name_H-M   'P 1'
#
loop_
_entity.id
_entity.type
_entity.pdbx_description
1 polymer ?
#
loop_
_entity_poly.entity_id
_entity_poly.type
_entity_poly.pdbx_seq_one_letter_code
_entity_poly.pdbx_strand_id
1 'polypeptide(L)'
;RGLCGGIHSSVSKKTRAAVAELAKAGGEQPSIIVLGEKAKGQLSRALPNNLVLSFNQIGKGVPTYEDALAISTTILKHNIPFDKVNIVYNKYVSSLSFESAITTVHTEEALLNAPKFGAYEIEEGVSRDLAEFSLTNSIFYTLVEGHASEINSRRNAMDNASKNAGDMITSLNLLYNRGRQAKITNELIDIITGASSL
;
A
#
# COMPACT_ATOMS: atom_id res chain seq x y z
N ARG A 1 4.78 -4.92 -4.97
CA ARG A 1 4.31 -6.31 -4.93
C ARG A 1 2.83 -6.35 -5.28
N GLY A 2 2.28 -7.48 -5.67
CA GLY A 2 0.89 -7.68 -6.05
C GLY A 2 0.19 -8.73 -5.20
N LEU A 3 -1.08 -9.04 -5.55
CA LEU A 3 -1.88 -10.06 -4.89
C LEU A 3 -2.18 -9.78 -3.40
N CYS A 4 -2.36 -8.51 -3.07
CA CYS A 4 -2.65 -8.02 -1.71
C CYS A 4 -3.92 -7.17 -1.66
N GLY A 5 -4.89 -7.45 -2.51
CA GLY A 5 -6.15 -6.71 -2.58
C GLY A 5 -5.95 -5.24 -2.97
N GLY A 6 -6.78 -4.36 -2.38
CA GLY A 6 -6.82 -2.93 -2.70
C GLY A 6 -5.83 -2.05 -1.92
N ILE A 7 -4.85 -2.62 -1.20
CA ILE A 7 -3.99 -1.88 -0.25
C ILE A 7 -3.18 -0.74 -0.90
N HIS A 8 -2.69 -0.95 -2.13
CA HIS A 8 -1.92 0.10 -2.84
C HIS A 8 -2.83 1.21 -3.38
N SER A 9 -4.03 0.87 -3.81
CA SER A 9 -5.01 1.85 -4.30
C SER A 9 -5.60 2.69 -3.18
N SER A 10 -5.71 2.16 -1.96
CA SER A 10 -6.21 2.90 -0.80
C SER A 10 -5.28 4.06 -0.41
N VAL A 11 -3.96 3.82 -0.34
CA VAL A 11 -2.96 4.88 -0.09
C VAL A 11 -3.03 5.96 -1.17
N SER A 12 -3.02 5.55 -2.45
CA SER A 12 -3.09 6.51 -3.56
C SER A 12 -4.39 7.32 -3.58
N LYS A 13 -5.51 6.70 -3.18
CA LYS A 13 -6.81 7.40 -3.02
C LYS A 13 -6.77 8.40 -1.88
N LYS A 14 -6.21 8.01 -0.73
CA LYS A 14 -6.07 8.88 0.44
C LYS A 14 -5.16 10.07 0.14
N THR A 15 -4.02 9.83 -0.54
CA THR A 15 -3.10 10.91 -0.96
C THR A 15 -3.78 11.90 -1.89
N ARG A 16 -4.52 11.43 -2.91
CA ARG A 16 -5.25 12.31 -3.82
C ARG A 16 -6.32 13.14 -3.11
N ALA A 17 -7.02 12.54 -2.15
CA ALA A 17 -8.00 13.25 -1.34
C ALA A 17 -7.34 14.34 -0.50
N ALA A 18 -6.23 14.04 0.18
CA ALA A 18 -5.48 15.01 0.98
C ALA A 18 -4.95 16.18 0.13
N VAL A 19 -4.41 15.91 -1.07
CA VAL A 19 -3.97 16.97 -2.00
C VAL A 19 -5.14 17.83 -2.47
N ALA A 20 -6.28 17.21 -2.77
CA ALA A 20 -7.48 17.95 -3.17
C ALA A 20 -8.05 18.83 -2.06
N GLU A 21 -7.98 18.38 -0.80
CA GLU A 21 -8.37 19.17 0.38
C GLU A 21 -7.45 20.38 0.58
N LEU A 22 -6.12 20.18 0.44
CA LEU A 22 -5.15 21.28 0.51
C LEU A 22 -5.38 22.31 -0.60
N ALA A 23 -5.63 21.87 -1.83
CA ALA A 23 -5.93 22.76 -2.94
C ALA A 23 -7.22 23.58 -2.73
N LYS A 24 -8.27 22.98 -2.14
CA LYS A 24 -9.51 23.68 -1.79
C LYS A 24 -9.30 24.70 -0.66
N ALA A 25 -8.37 24.44 0.24
CA ALA A 25 -8.02 25.37 1.32
C ALA A 25 -7.12 26.53 0.85
N GLY A 26 -6.78 26.62 -0.44
CA GLY A 26 -5.94 27.67 -1.00
C GLY A 26 -4.44 27.50 -0.67
N GLY A 27 -4.04 26.32 -0.20
CA GLY A 27 -2.65 26.00 0.09
C GLY A 27 -1.82 25.76 -1.18
N GLU A 28 -0.51 25.90 -1.08
CA GLU A 28 0.42 25.56 -2.15
C GLU A 28 0.32 24.08 -2.51
N GLN A 29 0.65 23.78 -3.77
CA GLN A 29 0.67 22.38 -4.22
C GLN A 29 1.78 21.60 -3.50
N PRO A 30 1.47 20.50 -2.80
CA PRO A 30 2.46 19.77 -2.04
C PRO A 30 3.39 18.97 -2.95
N SER A 31 4.67 18.93 -2.60
CA SER A 31 5.64 18.00 -3.19
C SER A 31 5.35 16.57 -2.69
N ILE A 32 5.30 15.61 -3.60
CA ILE A 32 5.00 14.21 -3.29
C ILE A 32 6.25 13.37 -3.45
N ILE A 33 6.58 12.64 -2.40
CA ILE A 33 7.62 11.62 -2.38
C ILE A 33 6.96 10.25 -2.26
N VAL A 34 7.31 9.32 -3.13
CA VAL A 34 6.65 8.01 -3.19
C VAL A 34 7.61 6.89 -2.85
N LEU A 35 7.20 6.06 -1.89
CA LEU A 35 7.89 4.83 -1.52
C LEU A 35 7.17 3.64 -2.18
N GLY A 36 7.74 3.08 -3.24
CA GLY A 36 7.26 1.89 -3.92
C GLY A 36 6.64 2.12 -5.30
N GLU A 37 6.83 1.13 -6.17
CA GLU A 37 6.53 1.19 -7.60
C GLU A 37 5.01 1.27 -7.90
N LYS A 38 4.17 0.57 -7.12
CA LYS A 38 2.72 0.55 -7.37
C LYS A 38 2.06 1.90 -7.11
N ALA A 39 2.42 2.55 -6.01
CA ALA A 39 1.95 3.88 -5.68
C ALA A 39 2.48 4.92 -6.69
N LYS A 40 3.76 4.81 -7.10
CA LYS A 40 4.35 5.64 -8.14
C LYS A 40 3.53 5.61 -9.43
N GLY A 41 3.25 4.41 -9.97
CA GLY A 41 2.49 4.26 -11.22
C GLY A 41 1.06 4.82 -11.16
N GLN A 42 0.44 4.86 -9.97
CA GLN A 42 -0.89 5.44 -9.79
C GLN A 42 -0.85 6.96 -9.60
N LEU A 43 0.11 7.47 -8.82
CA LEU A 43 0.23 8.89 -8.51
C LEU A 43 0.83 9.69 -9.66
N SER A 44 1.78 9.13 -10.43
CA SER A 44 2.34 9.78 -11.61
C SER A 44 1.31 10.07 -12.71
N ARG A 45 0.25 9.26 -12.79
CA ARG A 45 -0.87 9.52 -13.72
C ARG A 45 -1.84 10.59 -13.20
N ALA A 46 -2.07 10.61 -11.88
CA ALA A 46 -3.05 11.49 -11.27
C ALA A 46 -2.48 12.88 -10.91
N LEU A 47 -1.22 12.93 -10.50
CA LEU A 47 -0.53 14.11 -9.97
C LEU A 47 0.90 14.19 -10.53
N PRO A 48 1.09 14.31 -11.86
CA PRO A 48 2.41 14.25 -12.47
C PRO A 48 3.33 15.39 -12.04
N ASN A 49 2.78 16.57 -11.83
CA ASN A 49 3.56 17.77 -11.49
C ASN A 49 3.98 17.85 -10.02
N ASN A 50 3.39 17.02 -9.17
CA ASN A 50 3.68 17.02 -7.73
C ASN A 50 4.75 15.99 -7.34
N LEU A 51 5.04 15.02 -8.21
CA LEU A 51 5.97 13.93 -7.91
C LEU A 51 7.42 14.41 -8.06
N VAL A 52 8.11 14.57 -6.93
CA VAL A 52 9.50 15.06 -6.90
C VAL A 52 10.49 13.91 -6.79
N LEU A 53 10.21 12.93 -5.93
CA LEU A 53 11.15 11.85 -5.63
C LEU A 53 10.41 10.50 -5.52
N SER A 54 11.06 9.43 -5.95
CA SER A 54 10.52 8.07 -5.80
C SER A 54 11.60 7.09 -5.39
N PHE A 55 11.29 6.26 -4.39
CA PHE A 55 12.15 5.19 -3.92
C PHE A 55 11.61 3.84 -4.38
N ASN A 56 12.49 3.03 -4.95
CA ASN A 56 12.17 1.69 -5.43
C ASN A 56 12.87 0.64 -4.58
N GLN A 57 12.36 -0.59 -4.65
CA GLN A 57 12.93 -1.78 -3.98
C GLN A 57 12.83 -1.80 -2.44
N ILE A 58 12.16 -0.83 -1.83
CA ILE A 58 11.87 -0.79 -0.39
C ILE A 58 10.77 -1.82 -0.07
N GLY A 59 10.87 -2.45 1.10
CA GLY A 59 9.86 -3.40 1.58
C GLY A 59 9.90 -4.78 0.88
N LYS A 60 10.97 -5.17 0.25
CA LYS A 60 11.17 -6.56 -0.22
C LYS A 60 11.29 -7.55 0.93
N GLY A 61 11.94 -7.14 2.00
CA GLY A 61 12.02 -7.82 3.28
C GLY A 61 11.25 -7.10 4.37
N VAL A 62 11.51 -7.43 5.61
CA VAL A 62 11.06 -6.67 6.77
C VAL A 62 11.80 -5.33 6.75
N PRO A 63 11.11 -4.20 6.87
CA PRO A 63 11.75 -2.89 6.90
C PRO A 63 12.71 -2.77 8.07
N THR A 64 13.89 -2.21 7.82
CA THR A 64 14.89 -1.92 8.84
C THR A 64 14.94 -0.43 9.14
N TYR A 65 15.51 -0.07 10.29
CA TYR A 65 15.76 1.34 10.61
C TYR A 65 16.74 1.99 9.64
N GLU A 66 17.70 1.21 9.12
CA GLU A 66 18.67 1.65 8.12
C GLU A 66 17.98 2.07 6.80
N ASP A 67 16.93 1.34 6.38
CA ASP A 67 16.12 1.71 5.22
C ASP A 67 15.47 3.09 5.43
N ALA A 68 14.90 3.32 6.63
CA ALA A 68 14.28 4.59 6.98
C ALA A 68 15.31 5.74 7.05
N LEU A 69 16.48 5.46 7.61
CA LEU A 69 17.58 6.43 7.69
C LEU A 69 18.09 6.82 6.28
N ALA A 70 18.24 5.86 5.39
CA ALA A 70 18.64 6.13 4.01
C ALA A 70 17.60 7.00 3.27
N ILE A 71 16.31 6.76 3.51
CA ILE A 71 15.22 7.56 2.93
C ILE A 71 15.25 8.98 3.49
N SER A 72 15.26 9.15 4.81
CA SER A 72 15.24 10.47 5.45
C SER A 72 16.47 11.31 5.06
N THR A 73 17.66 10.72 5.09
CA THR A 73 18.90 11.38 4.66
C THR A 73 18.83 11.82 3.20
N THR A 74 18.24 11.00 2.32
CA THR A 74 18.08 11.36 0.90
C THR A 74 17.09 12.51 0.74
N ILE A 75 15.98 12.52 1.47
CA ILE A 75 15.00 13.60 1.45
C ILE A 75 15.64 14.93 1.90
N LEU A 76 16.38 14.91 3.01
CA LEU A 76 17.05 16.09 3.55
C LEU A 76 18.14 16.63 2.61
N LYS A 77 18.90 15.76 1.95
CA LYS A 77 19.93 16.14 0.96
C LYS A 77 19.36 16.84 -0.27
N HIS A 78 18.12 16.58 -0.66
CA HIS A 78 17.50 17.21 -1.81
C HIS A 78 17.01 18.64 -1.53
N ASN A 79 17.15 19.13 -0.30
CA ASN A 79 16.75 20.49 0.12
C ASN A 79 15.36 20.91 -0.39
N ILE A 80 14.41 19.97 -0.36
CA ILE A 80 13.04 20.27 -0.72
C ILE A 80 12.45 21.14 0.39
N PRO A 81 11.96 22.36 0.08
CA PRO A 81 11.37 23.21 1.11
C PRO A 81 10.06 22.60 1.61
N PHE A 82 9.89 22.50 2.91
CA PHE A 82 8.67 22.01 3.55
C PHE A 82 8.51 22.54 4.98
N ASP A 83 7.30 22.84 5.38
CA ASP A 83 6.95 23.22 6.75
C ASP A 83 6.52 22.01 7.58
N LYS A 84 5.92 21.02 6.93
CA LYS A 84 5.48 19.77 7.54
C LYS A 84 5.51 18.63 6.54
N VAL A 85 5.74 17.42 7.02
CA VAL A 85 5.69 16.19 6.23
C VAL A 85 4.48 15.38 6.65
N ASN A 86 3.58 15.14 5.70
CA ASN A 86 2.43 14.26 5.90
C ASN A 86 2.73 12.89 5.30
N ILE A 87 2.90 11.89 6.14
CA ILE A 87 3.16 10.51 5.71
C ILE A 87 1.84 9.76 5.60
N VAL A 88 1.47 9.37 4.39
CA VAL A 88 0.26 8.58 4.10
C VAL A 88 0.63 7.11 4.05
N TYR A 89 0.01 6.29 4.88
CA TYR A 89 0.33 4.88 5.01
C TYR A 89 -0.93 4.06 5.33
N ASN A 90 -0.82 2.73 5.30
CA ASN A 90 -1.87 1.85 5.75
C ASN A 90 -1.54 1.34 7.15
N LYS A 91 -2.37 1.73 8.11
CA LYS A 91 -2.32 1.29 9.48
C LYS A 91 -2.97 -0.08 9.62
N TYR A 92 -2.32 -0.99 10.31
CA TYR A 92 -2.89 -2.27 10.67
C TYR A 92 -3.94 -2.09 11.78
N VAL A 93 -5.16 -2.56 11.55
CA VAL A 93 -6.24 -2.47 12.54
C VAL A 93 -6.55 -3.86 13.11
N SER A 94 -6.70 -4.85 12.24
CA SER A 94 -6.98 -6.23 12.63
C SER A 94 -6.53 -7.21 11.56
N SER A 95 -6.63 -8.51 11.85
CA SER A 95 -6.36 -9.56 10.86
C SER A 95 -7.23 -9.51 9.60
N LEU A 96 -8.33 -8.78 9.64
CA LEU A 96 -9.28 -8.65 8.52
C LEU A 96 -9.27 -7.26 7.87
N SER A 97 -8.73 -6.24 8.54
CA SER A 97 -8.86 -4.84 8.11
C SER A 97 -7.60 -4.02 8.31
N PHE A 98 -7.43 -3.06 7.42
CA PHE A 98 -6.45 -1.98 7.52
C PHE A 98 -7.16 -0.64 7.24
N GLU A 99 -6.57 0.45 7.67
CA GLU A 99 -7.06 1.80 7.44
C GLU A 99 -5.95 2.66 6.85
N SER A 100 -6.29 3.49 5.84
CA SER A 100 -5.34 4.49 5.33
C SER A 100 -5.31 5.69 6.25
N ALA A 101 -4.18 5.90 6.91
CA ALA A 101 -3.94 6.97 7.87
C ALA A 101 -2.94 7.99 7.35
N ILE A 102 -2.89 9.14 8.02
CA ILE A 102 -1.91 10.20 7.79
C ILE A 102 -1.25 10.49 9.12
N THR A 103 0.07 10.47 9.16
CA THR A 103 0.87 10.95 10.29
C THR A 103 1.61 12.21 9.84
N THR A 104 1.57 13.26 10.67
CA THR A 104 2.25 14.52 10.39
C THR A 104 3.52 14.63 11.23
N VAL A 105 4.62 14.97 10.57
CA VAL A 105 5.91 15.30 11.18
C VAL A 105 6.17 16.77 10.95
N HIS A 106 6.55 17.47 12.01
CA HIS A 106 6.84 18.89 11.98
C HIS A 106 8.32 19.13 11.76
N THR A 107 8.65 20.25 11.11
CA THR A 107 10.03 20.73 10.98
C THR A 107 10.54 21.29 12.30
N GLU A 108 11.85 21.53 12.39
CA GLU A 108 12.47 22.20 13.53
C GLU A 108 11.79 23.54 13.84
N GLU A 109 11.58 24.35 12.81
CA GLU A 109 10.96 25.67 12.93
C GLU A 109 9.52 25.59 13.48
N ALA A 110 8.74 24.63 13.00
CA ALA A 110 7.39 24.40 13.51
C ALA A 110 7.37 23.87 14.95
N LEU A 111 8.39 23.10 15.36
CA LEU A 111 8.55 22.64 16.74
C LEU A 111 8.90 23.80 17.68
N LEU A 112 9.87 24.64 17.30
CA LEU A 112 10.29 25.80 18.09
C LEU A 112 9.16 26.82 18.31
N ASN A 113 8.29 27.00 17.31
CA ASN A 113 7.14 27.88 17.38
C ASN A 113 5.92 27.26 18.10
N ALA A 114 5.99 26.00 18.53
CA ALA A 114 4.89 25.36 19.23
C ALA A 114 4.70 25.95 20.65
N PRO A 115 3.47 26.32 21.05
CA PRO A 115 3.22 27.05 22.31
C PRO A 115 3.72 26.35 23.58
N LYS A 116 3.82 25.03 23.56
CA LYS A 116 4.26 24.21 24.69
C LYS A 116 5.74 23.88 24.65
N PHE A 117 6.41 24.11 23.53
CA PHE A 117 7.82 23.76 23.35
C PHE A 117 8.74 24.66 24.16
N GLY A 118 8.38 25.93 24.34
CA GLY A 118 9.11 26.88 25.21
C GLY A 118 9.11 26.55 26.71
N ALA A 119 8.38 25.51 27.13
CA ALA A 119 8.44 24.99 28.51
C ALA A 119 9.63 24.04 28.74
N TYR A 120 10.30 23.62 27.66
CA TYR A 120 11.48 22.75 27.73
C TYR A 120 12.73 23.59 27.58
N GLU A 121 13.73 23.34 28.42
CA GLU A 121 15.08 23.88 28.30
C GLU A 121 15.87 22.97 27.35
N ILE A 122 16.29 23.50 26.20
CA ILE A 122 16.88 22.72 25.13
C ILE A 122 18.23 23.36 24.76
N GLU A 123 19.29 22.56 24.72
CA GLU A 123 20.60 22.97 24.26
C GLU A 123 20.60 23.31 22.75
N GLU A 124 21.48 24.19 22.33
CA GLU A 124 21.63 24.62 20.94
C GLU A 124 21.95 23.40 20.03
N GLY A 125 21.22 23.26 18.94
CA GLY A 125 21.38 22.16 17.96
C GLY A 125 20.51 20.90 18.21
N VAL A 126 20.10 20.67 19.45
CA VAL A 126 19.28 19.47 19.81
C VAL A 126 17.91 19.49 19.11
N SER A 127 17.33 20.65 18.89
CA SER A 127 16.05 20.81 18.19
C SER A 127 16.09 20.27 16.76
N ARG A 128 17.19 20.51 16.06
CA ARG A 128 17.43 19.99 14.70
C ARG A 128 17.59 18.48 14.71
N ASP A 129 18.41 17.95 15.59
CA ASP A 129 18.64 16.50 15.70
C ASP A 129 17.34 15.77 16.07
N LEU A 130 16.52 16.38 16.93
CA LEU A 130 15.19 15.87 17.28
C LEU A 130 14.24 15.85 16.07
N ALA A 131 14.24 16.88 15.25
CA ALA A 131 13.41 16.93 14.05
C ALA A 131 13.84 15.87 13.03
N GLU A 132 15.13 15.70 12.78
CA GLU A 132 15.69 14.68 11.89
C GLU A 132 15.41 13.25 12.41
N PHE A 133 15.59 13.03 13.71
CA PHE A 133 15.24 11.76 14.35
C PHE A 133 13.75 11.47 14.27
N SER A 134 12.89 12.45 14.54
CA SER A 134 11.43 12.32 14.48
C SER A 134 10.95 11.93 13.07
N LEU A 135 11.54 12.56 12.04
CA LEU A 135 11.26 12.21 10.64
C LEU A 135 11.65 10.76 10.35
N THR A 136 12.87 10.37 10.69
CA THR A 136 13.39 9.02 10.45
C THR A 136 12.55 7.97 11.18
N ASN A 137 12.24 8.20 12.45
CA ASN A 137 11.44 7.29 13.27
C ASN A 137 10.00 7.17 12.75
N SER A 138 9.40 8.27 12.30
CA SER A 138 8.05 8.26 11.71
C SER A 138 8.03 7.50 10.39
N ILE A 139 9.05 7.64 9.55
CA ILE A 139 9.21 6.84 8.32
C ILE A 139 9.33 5.36 8.69
N PHE A 140 10.19 5.01 9.65
CA PHE A 140 10.36 3.62 10.08
C PHE A 140 9.04 3.02 10.60
N TYR A 141 8.36 3.71 11.50
CA TYR A 141 7.07 3.29 12.04
C TYR A 141 6.05 3.02 10.92
N THR A 142 5.91 3.95 9.98
CA THR A 142 4.95 3.81 8.88
C THR A 142 5.32 2.74 7.86
N LEU A 143 6.62 2.47 7.67
CA LEU A 143 7.10 1.35 6.86
C LEU A 143 6.74 0.00 7.50
N VAL A 144 6.95 -0.15 8.81
CA VAL A 144 6.62 -1.39 9.56
C VAL A 144 5.11 -1.63 9.56
N GLU A 145 4.31 -0.63 9.88
CA GLU A 145 2.83 -0.69 9.83
C GLU A 145 2.32 -1.04 8.42
N GLY A 146 2.85 -0.38 7.40
CA GLY A 146 2.50 -0.64 6.01
C GLY A 146 2.89 -2.04 5.58
N HIS A 147 4.04 -2.56 6.02
CA HIS A 147 4.49 -3.92 5.75
C HIS A 147 3.57 -4.97 6.41
N ALA A 148 3.23 -4.78 7.68
CA ALA A 148 2.30 -5.65 8.40
C ALA A 148 0.92 -5.69 7.71
N SER A 149 0.39 -4.54 7.34
CA SER A 149 -0.86 -4.41 6.59
C SER A 149 -0.80 -5.11 5.23
N GLU A 150 0.32 -5.00 4.50
CA GLU A 150 0.51 -5.66 3.20
C GLU A 150 0.55 -7.18 3.32
N ILE A 151 1.29 -7.72 4.29
CA ILE A 151 1.36 -9.17 4.51
C ILE A 151 -0.01 -9.73 4.88
N ASN A 152 -0.72 -9.05 5.79
CA ASN A 152 -2.05 -9.46 6.20
C ASN A 152 -3.05 -9.43 5.04
N SER A 153 -3.06 -8.37 4.25
CA SER A 153 -3.92 -8.25 3.06
C SER A 153 -3.59 -9.33 2.01
N ARG A 154 -2.33 -9.68 1.85
CA ARG A 154 -1.92 -10.77 0.97
C ARG A 154 -2.42 -12.12 1.46
N ARG A 155 -2.27 -12.40 2.76
CA ARG A 155 -2.79 -13.61 3.38
C ARG A 155 -4.29 -13.76 3.11
N ASN A 156 -5.08 -12.74 3.40
CA ASN A 156 -6.53 -12.75 3.20
C ASN A 156 -6.90 -12.92 1.71
N ALA A 157 -6.18 -12.26 0.80
CA ALA A 157 -6.40 -12.42 -0.64
C ALA A 157 -6.09 -13.84 -1.10
N MET A 158 -5.04 -14.48 -0.58
CA MET A 158 -4.69 -15.87 -0.93
C MET A 158 -5.67 -16.88 -0.33
N ASP A 159 -6.14 -16.67 0.90
CA ASP A 159 -7.19 -17.50 1.50
C ASP A 159 -8.47 -17.48 0.65
N ASN A 160 -8.89 -16.29 0.22
CA ASN A 160 -10.05 -16.15 -0.65
C ASN A 160 -9.81 -16.79 -2.03
N ALA A 161 -8.63 -16.61 -2.61
CA ALA A 161 -8.28 -17.23 -3.89
C ALA A 161 -8.28 -18.77 -3.80
N SER A 162 -7.79 -19.34 -2.70
CA SER A 162 -7.80 -20.79 -2.46
C SER A 162 -9.22 -21.33 -2.35
N LYS A 163 -10.11 -20.65 -1.62
CA LYS A 163 -11.54 -21.04 -1.53
C LYS A 163 -12.22 -21.00 -2.89
N ASN A 164 -12.04 -19.89 -3.62
CA ASN A 164 -12.62 -19.76 -4.97
C ASN A 164 -12.10 -20.83 -5.94
N ALA A 165 -10.82 -21.21 -5.83
CA ALA A 165 -10.26 -22.30 -6.63
C ALA A 165 -10.90 -23.65 -6.28
N GLY A 166 -11.15 -23.94 -5.00
CA GLY A 166 -11.87 -25.14 -4.56
C GLY A 166 -13.29 -25.22 -5.12
N ASP A 167 -14.03 -24.12 -5.06
CA ASP A 167 -15.39 -24.04 -5.61
C ASP A 167 -15.40 -24.25 -7.13
N MET A 168 -14.42 -23.66 -7.83
CA MET A 168 -14.27 -23.85 -9.28
C MET A 168 -13.94 -25.30 -9.64
N ILE A 169 -13.04 -25.96 -8.91
CA ILE A 169 -12.71 -27.38 -9.10
C ILE A 169 -13.97 -28.24 -8.94
N THR A 170 -14.75 -27.98 -7.88
CA THR A 170 -16.01 -28.72 -7.65
C THR A 170 -16.98 -28.52 -8.80
N SER A 171 -17.17 -27.30 -9.26
CA SER A 171 -18.06 -27.00 -10.41
C SER A 171 -17.59 -27.68 -11.71
N LEU A 172 -16.27 -27.64 -11.98
CA LEU A 172 -15.70 -28.28 -13.16
C LEU A 172 -15.82 -29.81 -13.10
N ASN A 173 -15.64 -30.42 -11.93
CA ASN A 173 -15.84 -31.86 -11.75
C ASN A 173 -17.29 -32.29 -12.02
N LEU A 174 -18.27 -31.53 -11.58
CA LEU A 174 -19.68 -31.77 -11.89
C LEU A 174 -19.94 -31.67 -13.40
N LEU A 175 -19.43 -30.65 -14.06
CA LEU A 175 -19.57 -30.46 -15.50
C LEU A 175 -18.90 -31.61 -16.28
N TYR A 176 -17.70 -31.99 -15.89
CA TYR A 176 -16.97 -33.12 -16.48
C TYR A 176 -17.74 -34.44 -16.35
N ASN A 177 -18.20 -34.74 -15.14
CA ASN A 177 -18.97 -35.99 -14.90
C ASN A 177 -20.28 -36.03 -15.72
N ARG A 178 -20.99 -34.89 -15.83
CA ARG A 178 -22.19 -34.79 -16.68
C ARG A 178 -21.84 -34.99 -18.15
N GLY A 179 -20.77 -34.37 -18.64
CA GLY A 179 -20.31 -34.55 -20.03
C GLY A 179 -19.87 -35.98 -20.31
N ARG A 180 -19.14 -36.61 -19.38
CA ARG A 180 -18.74 -38.00 -19.48
C ARG A 180 -19.96 -38.95 -19.55
N GLN A 181 -20.96 -38.74 -18.67
CA GLN A 181 -22.21 -39.56 -18.70
C GLN A 181 -22.97 -39.38 -20.02
N ALA A 182 -23.11 -38.15 -20.51
CA ALA A 182 -23.74 -37.88 -21.79
C ALA A 182 -23.00 -38.57 -22.96
N LYS A 183 -21.67 -38.53 -22.95
CA LYS A 183 -20.86 -39.22 -23.96
C LYS A 183 -21.08 -40.74 -23.94
N ILE A 184 -21.00 -41.35 -22.75
CA ILE A 184 -21.27 -42.81 -22.60
C ILE A 184 -22.67 -43.16 -23.08
N THR A 185 -23.68 -42.35 -22.72
CA THR A 185 -25.05 -42.56 -23.15
C THR A 185 -25.20 -42.51 -24.68
N ASN A 186 -24.58 -41.51 -25.32
CA ASN A 186 -24.59 -41.38 -26.79
C ASN A 186 -23.90 -42.57 -27.46
N GLU A 187 -22.73 -43.01 -26.96
CA GLU A 187 -22.01 -44.16 -27.48
C GLU A 187 -22.86 -45.45 -27.37
N LEU A 188 -23.59 -45.64 -26.25
CA LEU A 188 -24.52 -46.75 -26.10
C LEU A 188 -25.70 -46.69 -27.09
N ILE A 189 -26.28 -45.50 -27.30
CA ILE A 189 -27.35 -45.29 -28.27
C ILE A 189 -26.84 -45.61 -29.67
N ASP A 190 -25.66 -45.17 -30.06
CA ASP A 190 -25.06 -45.44 -31.35
C ASP A 190 -24.84 -46.94 -31.59
N ILE A 191 -24.37 -47.68 -30.56
CA ILE A 191 -24.22 -49.13 -30.62
C ILE A 191 -25.56 -49.83 -30.79
N ILE A 192 -26.57 -49.44 -29.98
CA ILE A 192 -27.91 -50.05 -30.05
C ILE A 192 -28.57 -49.78 -31.41
N THR A 193 -28.45 -48.53 -31.90
CA THR A 193 -29.01 -48.14 -33.20
C THR A 193 -28.32 -48.90 -34.35
N GLY A 194 -27.00 -49.03 -34.30
CA GLY A 194 -26.22 -49.79 -35.28
C GLY A 194 -26.57 -51.29 -35.26
N ALA A 195 -26.80 -51.90 -34.09
CA ALA A 195 -27.21 -53.31 -33.98
C ALA A 195 -28.65 -53.55 -34.42
N SER A 196 -29.53 -52.55 -34.27
CA SER A 196 -30.93 -52.66 -34.71
C SER A 196 -31.14 -52.40 -36.20
N SER A 197 -30.15 -51.92 -36.90
CA SER A 197 -30.17 -51.67 -38.36
C SER A 197 -29.54 -52.78 -39.19
N LEU A 198 -29.08 -53.85 -38.56
CA LEU A 198 -28.68 -55.12 -39.14
C LEU A 198 -29.83 -56.14 -39.10
#